data_729f2845977ea86096d5c99d1addf253
#
_entry.id   729f2845977ea86096d5c99d1addf253
#
_cell.length_a   1.000
_cell.length_b   1.000
_cell.length_c   1.000
_cell.angle_alpha   90.00
_cell.angle_beta   90.00
_cell.angle_gamma   90.00
#
_symmetry.space_group_name_H-M   'P 1'
#
loop_
_entity.id
_entity.type
_entity.pdbx_description
1 polymer ?
#
loop_
_entity_poly.entity_id
_entity_poly.type
_entity_poly.pdbx_seq_one_letter_code
_entity_poly.pdbx_strand_id
1 'polypeptide(L)' 'MAKNFRPEKFYDHEIINGKGLLVGKIRVKPSGILWSPKGSHNWRRVDLESFASFMMKNGTIQKK' A
#
# COMPACT_ATOMS: atom_id res chain seq x y z
N MET A 1 -13.29 5.09 -18.63
CA MET A 1 -13.35 5.03 -18.15
C MET A 1 -13.53 5.12 -17.44
N ALA A 2 -13.64 5.05 -17.10
CA ALA A 2 -13.78 5.11 -16.37
C ALA A 2 -13.91 5.17 -15.64
N LYS A 3 -13.88 5.19 -15.38
CA LYS A 3 -14.04 5.27 -14.73
C LYS A 3 -14.63 5.20 -13.85
N ASN A 4 -15.13 4.73 -13.88
CA ASN A 4 -15.77 4.72 -12.90
C ASN A 4 -15.15 4.54 -11.63
N PHE A 5 -14.21 5.08 -11.40
CA PHE A 5 -13.44 5.01 -10.20
C PHE A 5 -14.13 5.74 -9.09
N ARG A 6 -14.25 5.13 -7.95
CA ARG A 6 -14.97 5.73 -6.86
C ARG A 6 -14.01 6.31 -5.88
N PRO A 7 -14.00 7.61 -5.70
CA PRO A 7 -13.01 8.25 -4.86
C PRO A 7 -13.08 7.82 -3.39
N GLU A 8 -14.25 7.51 -2.93
CA GLU A 8 -14.39 7.14 -1.52
C GLU A 8 -13.96 5.72 -1.24
N LYS A 9 -13.73 4.95 -2.27
CA LYS A 9 -13.34 3.57 -2.07
C LYS A 9 -11.87 3.46 -1.73
N PHE A 10 -11.57 2.54 -0.88
CA PHE A 10 -10.19 2.18 -0.63
C PHE A 10 -10.14 0.70 -0.31
N TYR A 11 -8.95 0.16 -0.37
CA TYR A 11 -8.74 -1.26 -0.14
C TYR A 11 -7.77 -1.42 1.01
N ASP A 12 -8.20 -2.21 1.99
CA ASP A 12 -7.36 -2.54 3.14
C ASP A 12 -6.99 -4.00 3.07
N HIS A 13 -5.71 -4.27 3.31
CA HIS A 13 -5.24 -5.64 3.33
C HIS A 13 -4.30 -5.83 4.50
N GLU A 14 -4.41 -6.96 5.15
CA GLU A 14 -3.42 -7.38 6.11
C GLU A 14 -2.31 -8.08 5.36
N ILE A 15 -1.08 -7.72 5.68
CA ILE A 15 0.07 -8.28 5.00
C ILE A 15 0.66 -9.36 5.89
N ILE A 16 0.68 -10.56 5.38
CA ILE A 16 1.18 -11.73 6.11
C ILE A 16 2.40 -12.21 5.36
N ASN A 17 3.49 -12.42 6.09
CA ASN A 17 4.71 -12.85 5.44
C ASN A 17 4.69 -14.34 5.12
N GLY A 18 5.77 -14.84 4.54
CA GLY A 18 5.84 -16.23 4.15
C GLY A 18 5.80 -17.21 5.30
N LYS A 19 5.96 -16.71 6.51
CA LYS A 19 5.88 -17.56 7.70
C LYS A 19 4.52 -17.54 8.37
N GLY A 20 3.58 -16.85 7.75
CA GLY A 20 2.23 -16.76 8.30
C GLY A 20 2.05 -15.74 9.39
N LEU A 21 3.01 -14.84 9.54
CA LEU A 21 2.95 -13.83 10.60
C LEU A 21 2.51 -12.50 10.02
N LEU A 22 1.67 -11.81 10.76
CA LEU A 22 1.20 -10.50 10.35
C LEU A 22 2.34 -9.49 10.41
N VAL A 23 2.57 -8.81 9.30
CA VAL A 23 3.59 -7.78 9.21
C VAL A 23 3.00 -6.40 9.43
N GLY A 24 1.81 -6.17 8.92
CA GLY A 24 1.16 -4.88 9.04
C GLY A 24 -0.05 -4.83 8.17
N LYS A 25 -0.56 -3.63 7.99
CA LYS A 25 -1.73 -3.41 7.16
C LYS A 25 -1.41 -2.35 6.13
N ILE A 26 -1.97 -2.52 4.95
CA ILE A 26 -1.81 -1.54 3.89
C ILE A 26 -3.18 -1.08 3.44
N ARG A 27 -3.30 0.20 3.16
CA ARG A 27 -4.53 0.77 2.64
C ARG A 27 -4.21 1.50 1.36
N VAL A 28 -4.93 1.17 0.32
CA VAL A 28 -4.71 1.77 -1.00
C VAL A 28 -5.87 2.68 -1.31
N LYS A 29 -5.57 3.95 -1.58
CA LYS A 29 -6.58 4.96 -1.88
C LYS A 29 -6.14 5.70 -3.14
N PRO A 30 -7.08 6.37 -3.80
CA PRO A 30 -6.70 7.20 -4.95
C PRO A 30 -5.72 8.31 -4.57
N SER A 31 -5.75 8.75 -3.33
CA SER A 31 -4.90 9.86 -2.89
C SER A 31 -3.54 9.38 -2.37
N GLY A 32 -3.35 8.08 -2.19
CA GLY A 32 -2.06 7.62 -1.69
C GLY A 32 -2.14 6.25 -1.08
N ILE A 33 -1.04 5.86 -0.50
CA ILE A 33 -0.89 4.56 0.13
C ILE A 33 -0.63 4.80 1.61
N LEU A 34 -1.30 4.04 2.46
CA LEU A 34 -1.08 4.12 3.90
C LEU A 34 -0.56 2.78 4.38
N TRP A 35 0.27 2.84 5.37
CA TRP A 35 0.88 1.66 5.96
C TRP A 35 0.84 1.78 7.47
N SER A 36 0.48 0.69 8.12
CA SER A 36 0.50 0.60 9.58
C SER A 36 1.20 -0.68 9.98
N PRO A 37 2.37 -0.61 10.58
CA PRO A 37 3.07 -1.82 11.02
C PRO A 37 2.30 -2.53 12.11
N LYS A 38 2.55 -3.81 12.23
CA LYS A 38 1.96 -4.60 13.28
C LYS A 38 2.27 -3.96 14.63
N GLY A 39 1.25 -3.89 15.47
CA GLY A 39 1.42 -3.37 16.81
C GLY A 39 1.42 -1.86 16.90
N SER A 40 1.30 -1.18 15.79
CA SER A 40 1.25 0.28 15.79
C SER A 40 -0.17 0.75 15.51
N HIS A 41 -0.53 1.84 16.14
CA HIS A 41 -1.81 2.48 15.86
C HIS A 41 -1.66 3.64 14.88
N ASN A 42 -0.43 3.92 14.48
CA ASN A 42 -0.16 5.05 13.60
C ASN A 42 -0.08 4.59 12.16
N TRP A 43 -0.73 5.33 11.30
CA TRP A 43 -0.67 5.09 9.87
C TRP A 43 0.27 6.11 9.25
N ARG A 44 1.06 5.65 8.30
CA ARG A 44 1.95 6.55 7.55
C ARG A 44 1.47 6.59 6.12
N ARG A 45 1.39 7.77 5.58
CA ARG A 45 0.85 7.97 4.24
C ARG A 45 1.90 8.54 3.31
N VAL A 46 1.94 8.03 2.10
CA VAL A 46 2.69 8.67 1.03
C VAL A 46 1.75 8.86 -0.14
N ASP A 47 2.00 9.89 -0.94
CA ASP A 47 1.21 10.06 -2.13
C ASP A 47 1.67 9.07 -3.19
N LEU A 48 0.92 9.00 -4.30
CA LEU A 48 1.22 7.99 -5.30
C LEU A 48 2.53 8.25 -6.01
N GLU A 49 2.89 9.51 -6.20
CA GLU A 49 4.16 9.82 -6.84
C GLU A 49 5.33 9.41 -5.98
N SER A 50 5.25 9.68 -4.70
CA SER A 50 6.31 9.27 -3.78
C SER A 50 6.41 7.77 -3.69
N PHE A 51 5.27 7.10 -3.66
CA PHE A 51 5.26 5.66 -3.65
C PHE A 51 5.91 5.09 -4.92
N ALA A 52 5.55 5.65 -6.07
CA ALA A 52 6.13 5.19 -7.32
C ALA A 52 7.64 5.38 -7.35
N SER A 53 8.09 6.54 -6.89
CA SER A 53 9.54 6.80 -6.82
C SER A 53 10.25 5.82 -5.91
N PHE A 54 9.66 5.56 -4.76
CA PHE A 54 10.23 4.61 -3.83
C PHE A 54 10.37 3.23 -4.46
N MET A 55 9.31 2.80 -5.15
CA MET A 55 9.34 1.48 -5.78
C MET A 55 10.37 1.40 -6.90
N MET A 56 10.51 2.47 -7.66
CA MET A 56 11.51 2.48 -8.73
C MET A 56 12.92 2.43 -8.18
N LYS A 57 13.14 3.07 -7.02
CA LYS A 57 14.46 3.10 -6.42
C LYS A 57 14.79 1.83 -5.67
N ASN A 58 13.83 1.27 -4.99
CA ASN A 58 14.09 0.21 -4.02
C ASN A 58 13.51 -1.13 -4.41
N GLY A 59 12.61 -1.17 -5.37
CA GLY A 59 12.04 -2.41 -5.81
C GLY A 59 12.91 -3.10 -6.83
N THR A 60 12.72 -4.38 -6.99
CA THR A 60 13.41 -5.15 -8.02
C THR A 60 12.42 -5.51 -9.10
N ILE A 61 12.92 -5.58 -10.31
CA ILE A 61 12.09 -5.94 -11.44
C ILE A 61 11.66 -7.39 -11.31
N GLN A 62 10.36 -7.60 -11.39
CA GLN A 62 9.81 -8.94 -11.31
C GLN A 62 9.25 -9.32 -12.66
N LYS A 63 9.55 -10.52 -13.10
CA LYS A 63 8.97 -11.05 -14.31
C LYS A 63 7.78 -11.91 -13.96
N LYS A 64 6.74 -11.73 -14.72
CA LYS A 64 5.52 -12.45 -14.43
C LYS A 64 5.23 -13.46 -15.49
#